data_8d5e9f3f00c9a64caedc46796448fe58
#
_entry.id   8d5e9f3f00c9a64caedc46796448fe58
#
_cell.length_a   1.000
_cell.length_b   1.000
_cell.length_c   1.000
_cell.angle_alpha   90.00
_cell.angle_beta   90.00
_cell.angle_gamma   90.00
#
_symmetry.space_group_name_H-M   'P 1'
#
loop_
_entity.id
_entity.type
_entity.pdbx_description
1 polymer ?
#
loop_
_entity_poly.entity_id
_entity_poly.type
_entity_poly.pdbx_seq_one_letter_code
_entity_poly.pdbx_strand_id
1 'polypeptide(L)'
;MRGRKLIAFTGAILVCLGSYASAQQTVTDQYGTEILIDALPPDQQAQVFETQMSLESGQGQGPLRVNTDGQFFLDPGMASGGLSEEILVDYLRGVVVVPRPGDVRAEGWPGIEGIWHDFPDFPEKVGDTLNSFIGTPVSLASLDLMVREVIKAYRTSGRPVVDVLLPEQDITSGVVQLVVIEGELSRIRVEGVDASYEDYLRRQMTIKKGEPIRSNDIQRDLNWLNRSPYRKVDLIYAPGLNFGTTDIILRTVTSNPFWYYLGYENSGTELLGEDRFLFGFNWGDAFGPDQGISYQFTSDFEFDTVRAHSLVFQGGLPWRHWLTILGSYVTVDAEIPVEGADPVLVGGRNLQFSPRYAIPLNAPAGQVREIEFGFDYKSSNNDLEFGGQSVFDTTTEIFQFSAGYDITVTDGTGISRVDLQGFYSPGEWTNQNSDAVFDQARAGSSSDYLYANLGVERQQRLPEGWSLRARGQGQISNGNLQASEQIGAGGYDTVRGYEQRVIRGDEGFWGSLEVYTPPISLGRIAQWENETDELRFLAFYDQAILTNVDRLPDEPNQQELQSVGLGLRWRYSDWFRLRLDYGLPVGDNNVDGIDTNGRLHIGATANF
;
A
#
# COMPACT_ATOMS: atom_id res chain seq x y z
N MET A 1 -47.68 27.89 -2.97
CA MET A 1 -47.01 27.58 -1.73
C MET A 1 -46.29 26.22 -1.97
N ARG A 2 -45.08 26.26 -2.42
CA ARG A 2 -44.23 25.06 -2.59
C ARG A 2 -43.31 25.03 -1.38
N GLY A 3 -43.50 24.07 -0.50
CA GLY A 3 -42.66 23.86 0.67
C GLY A 3 -41.24 23.44 0.23
N ARG A 4 -40.26 24.29 0.47
CA ARG A 4 -38.85 23.93 0.40
C ARG A 4 -38.54 23.06 1.63
N LYS A 5 -38.21 21.82 1.42
CA LYS A 5 -37.68 20.93 2.45
C LYS A 5 -36.32 21.42 2.90
N LEU A 6 -36.17 21.68 4.19
CA LEU A 6 -34.91 21.98 4.84
C LEU A 6 -34.11 20.66 4.93
N ILE A 7 -32.98 20.60 4.25
CA ILE A 7 -32.06 19.45 4.35
C ILE A 7 -31.10 19.79 5.49
N ALA A 8 -31.14 18.99 6.56
CA ALA A 8 -30.17 19.09 7.65
C ALA A 8 -28.76 18.73 7.13
N PHE A 9 -27.86 19.69 7.18
CA PHE A 9 -26.47 19.53 6.75
C PHE A 9 -25.60 19.10 7.94
N THR A 10 -25.29 17.84 8.04
CA THR A 10 -24.15 17.37 8.85
C THR A 10 -22.98 17.18 7.92
N GLY A 11 -22.19 18.24 7.72
CA GLY A 11 -20.94 18.19 6.97
C GLY A 11 -19.87 17.46 7.79
N ALA A 12 -19.83 16.13 7.74
CA ALA A 12 -18.60 15.44 8.10
C ALA A 12 -17.59 15.75 6.99
N ILE A 13 -16.66 16.68 7.24
CA ILE A 13 -15.46 16.81 6.43
C ILE A 13 -14.66 15.54 6.71
N LEU A 14 -14.83 14.57 5.83
CA LEU A 14 -13.91 13.43 5.75
C LEU A 14 -12.59 14.03 5.26
N VAL A 15 -11.67 14.28 6.18
CA VAL A 15 -10.28 14.53 5.81
C VAL A 15 -9.86 13.29 5.03
N CYS A 16 -9.74 13.43 3.70
CA CYS A 16 -9.10 12.42 2.89
C CYS A 16 -7.67 12.29 3.40
N LEU A 17 -7.46 11.37 4.34
CA LEU A 17 -6.14 10.83 4.61
C LEU A 17 -5.76 10.16 3.31
N GLY A 18 -5.01 10.91 2.48
CA GLY A 18 -4.35 10.32 1.34
C GLY A 18 -3.63 9.08 1.85
N SER A 19 -4.00 7.93 1.31
CA SER A 19 -3.30 6.69 1.57
C SER A 19 -1.81 6.97 1.44
N TYR A 20 -1.08 6.91 2.55
CA TYR A 20 0.38 6.97 2.55
C TYR A 20 0.87 5.79 1.71
N ALA A 21 1.27 6.09 0.49
CA ALA A 21 2.00 5.14 -0.32
C ALA A 21 3.31 4.86 0.41
N SER A 22 3.49 3.62 0.87
CA SER A 22 4.81 3.13 1.28
C SER A 22 5.78 3.45 0.14
N ALA A 23 6.95 3.98 0.48
CA ALA A 23 8.02 4.22 -0.50
C ALA A 23 8.37 2.86 -1.12
N GLN A 24 7.97 2.64 -2.37
CA GLN A 24 8.21 1.41 -3.09
C GLN A 24 9.48 1.58 -3.93
N GLN A 25 10.33 0.57 -3.93
CA GLN A 25 11.55 0.55 -4.72
C GLN A 25 11.24 0.61 -6.21
N THR A 26 11.87 1.53 -6.93
CA THR A 26 11.71 1.68 -8.37
C THR A 26 13.04 1.48 -9.09
N VAL A 27 13.01 0.83 -10.26
CA VAL A 27 14.10 0.79 -11.24
C VAL A 27 13.63 1.52 -12.47
N THR A 28 14.49 2.33 -13.04
CA THR A 28 14.21 3.00 -14.30
C THR A 28 14.51 2.03 -15.45
N ASP A 29 13.49 1.72 -16.26
CA ASP A 29 13.67 0.87 -17.44
C ASP A 29 14.43 1.60 -18.57
N GLN A 30 14.73 0.86 -19.64
CA GLN A 30 15.43 1.41 -20.83
C GLN A 30 14.67 2.54 -21.55
N TYR A 31 13.41 2.81 -21.16
CA TYR A 31 12.56 3.87 -21.70
C TYR A 31 12.41 5.04 -20.72
N GLY A 32 13.10 5.02 -19.56
CA GLY A 32 13.04 6.06 -18.54
C GLY A 32 11.81 5.96 -17.61
N THR A 33 11.13 4.82 -17.59
CA THR A 33 9.96 4.60 -16.71
C THR A 33 10.43 4.01 -15.39
N GLU A 34 10.11 4.66 -14.27
CA GLU A 34 10.32 4.08 -12.94
C GLU A 34 9.37 2.90 -12.72
N ILE A 35 9.95 1.71 -12.62
CA ILE A 35 9.23 0.46 -12.34
C ILE A 35 9.54 0.08 -10.91
N LEU A 36 8.50 -0.20 -10.13
CA LEU A 36 8.66 -0.78 -8.80
C LEU A 36 9.34 -2.14 -8.91
N ILE A 37 10.46 -2.34 -8.22
CA ILE A 37 11.19 -3.62 -8.24
C ILE A 37 10.28 -4.75 -7.80
N ASP A 38 9.45 -4.52 -6.77
CA ASP A 38 8.48 -5.50 -6.27
C ASP A 38 7.36 -5.83 -7.28
N ALA A 39 7.23 -5.06 -8.34
CA ALA A 39 6.26 -5.29 -9.41
C ALA A 39 6.84 -6.03 -10.62
N LEU A 40 8.14 -6.35 -10.60
CA LEU A 40 8.75 -7.19 -11.62
C LEU A 40 8.48 -8.67 -11.34
N PRO A 41 8.36 -9.51 -12.38
CA PRO A 41 8.38 -10.96 -12.22
C PRO A 41 9.62 -11.42 -11.43
N PRO A 42 9.55 -12.50 -10.64
CA PRO A 42 10.67 -12.96 -9.80
C PRO A 42 11.98 -13.21 -10.56
N ASP A 43 11.89 -13.62 -11.82
CA ASP A 43 13.04 -13.79 -12.71
C ASP A 43 13.66 -12.47 -13.14
N GLN A 44 12.88 -11.42 -13.30
CA GLN A 44 13.38 -10.07 -13.61
C GLN A 44 13.87 -9.34 -12.36
N GLN A 45 13.27 -9.57 -11.19
CA GLN A 45 13.84 -9.11 -9.91
C GLN A 45 15.23 -9.70 -9.71
N ALA A 46 15.40 -11.01 -9.96
CA ALA A 46 16.70 -11.66 -9.89
C ALA A 46 17.72 -11.05 -10.88
N GLN A 47 17.32 -10.72 -12.11
CA GLN A 47 18.18 -10.08 -13.10
C GLN A 47 18.60 -8.65 -12.70
N VAL A 48 17.70 -7.88 -12.09
CA VAL A 48 18.03 -6.54 -11.58
C VAL A 48 19.04 -6.65 -10.45
N PHE A 49 18.86 -7.61 -9.53
CA PHE A 49 19.82 -7.87 -8.46
C PHE A 49 21.17 -8.38 -9.01
N GLU A 50 21.18 -9.25 -10.01
CA GLU A 50 22.41 -9.73 -10.67
C GLU A 50 23.14 -8.62 -11.41
N THR A 51 22.42 -7.73 -12.08
CA THR A 51 23.01 -6.58 -12.80
C THR A 51 23.60 -5.57 -11.83
N GLN A 52 22.94 -5.29 -10.71
CA GLN A 52 23.51 -4.43 -9.67
C GLN A 52 24.74 -5.06 -9.00
N MET A 53 24.74 -6.34 -8.73
CA MET A 53 25.89 -7.06 -8.18
C MET A 53 27.07 -7.10 -9.15
N SER A 54 26.84 -7.22 -10.46
CA SER A 54 27.90 -7.26 -11.48
C SER A 54 28.55 -5.89 -11.74
N LEU A 55 27.83 -4.79 -11.55
CA LEU A 55 28.35 -3.43 -11.71
C LEU A 55 29.23 -2.98 -10.53
N GLU A 56 29.00 -3.50 -9.33
CA GLU A 56 29.79 -3.15 -8.14
C GLU A 56 31.01 -4.06 -7.90
N SER A 57 31.05 -5.26 -8.48
CA SER A 57 32.12 -6.24 -8.28
C SER A 57 33.21 -6.22 -9.37
N GLY A 58 33.56 -5.09 -9.93
CA GLY A 58 34.54 -4.88 -10.99
C GLY A 58 35.91 -5.59 -10.87
N GLN A 59 35.96 -6.87 -10.48
CA GLN A 59 37.15 -7.70 -10.50
C GLN A 59 36.89 -9.17 -10.80
N GLY A 60 37.54 -9.69 -11.81
CA GLY A 60 37.90 -11.11 -11.94
C GLY A 60 36.97 -11.93 -12.82
N GLN A 61 37.19 -11.87 -14.09
CA GLN A 61 36.69 -12.84 -15.07
C GLN A 61 37.41 -14.18 -14.91
N GLY A 62 36.73 -15.19 -14.41
CA GLY A 62 37.15 -16.59 -14.47
C GLY A 62 36.10 -17.50 -13.90
N PRO A 63 35.86 -18.69 -14.49
CA PRO A 63 34.83 -19.64 -14.02
C PRO A 63 35.21 -20.37 -12.72
N LEU A 64 36.38 -20.14 -12.19
CA LEU A 64 36.93 -20.78 -11.00
C LEU A 64 37.06 -19.77 -9.86
N ARG A 65 36.42 -20.03 -8.72
CA ARG A 65 36.65 -19.28 -7.50
C ARG A 65 37.38 -20.14 -6.47
N VAL A 66 38.18 -19.49 -5.65
CA VAL A 66 38.91 -20.11 -4.54
C VAL A 66 38.27 -19.68 -3.24
N ASN A 67 37.91 -20.65 -2.37
CA ASN A 67 37.46 -20.32 -1.03
C ASN A 67 38.63 -19.91 -0.12
N THR A 68 38.34 -19.47 1.10
CA THR A 68 39.33 -19.08 2.11
C THR A 68 40.32 -20.21 2.49
N ASP A 69 39.98 -21.46 2.17
CA ASP A 69 40.79 -22.65 2.47
C ASP A 69 41.59 -23.13 1.25
N GLY A 70 41.58 -22.36 0.13
CA GLY A 70 42.33 -22.65 -1.06
C GLY A 70 41.72 -23.71 -1.99
N GLN A 71 40.47 -24.09 -1.77
CA GLN A 71 39.78 -25.06 -2.64
C GLN A 71 39.13 -24.35 -3.84
N PHE A 72 39.22 -24.94 -5.00
CA PHE A 72 38.64 -24.45 -6.24
C PHE A 72 37.22 -25.02 -6.42
N PHE A 73 36.28 -24.20 -6.86
CA PHE A 73 34.96 -24.62 -7.28
C PHE A 73 34.51 -23.88 -8.53
N LEU A 74 33.66 -24.53 -9.32
CA LEU A 74 33.05 -23.92 -10.51
C LEU A 74 31.94 -22.94 -10.08
N ASP A 75 32.03 -21.69 -10.54
CA ASP A 75 30.95 -20.72 -10.41
C ASP A 75 29.86 -21.05 -11.45
N PRO A 76 28.63 -21.46 -11.03
CA PRO A 76 27.58 -21.84 -11.96
C PRO A 76 27.10 -20.71 -12.89
N GLY A 77 27.41 -19.45 -12.59
CA GLY A 77 26.99 -18.29 -13.36
C GLY A 77 27.77 -17.99 -14.63
N MET A 78 28.95 -18.62 -14.86
CA MET A 78 29.88 -18.23 -15.94
C MET A 78 30.12 -19.24 -17.06
N ALA A 79 29.59 -20.45 -17.01
CA ALA A 79 29.91 -21.49 -17.99
C ALA A 79 28.73 -21.88 -18.88
N SER A 80 28.30 -21.02 -19.76
CA SER A 80 27.37 -21.42 -20.84
C SER A 80 28.07 -21.83 -22.15
N GLY A 81 29.39 -22.03 -22.13
CA GLY A 81 30.16 -22.38 -23.31
C GLY A 81 31.20 -23.45 -23.06
N GLY A 82 30.89 -24.72 -23.32
CA GLY A 82 31.94 -25.72 -23.57
C GLY A 82 32.23 -26.75 -22.50
N LEU A 83 31.34 -27.04 -21.59
CA LEU A 83 31.46 -28.23 -20.74
C LEU A 83 31.30 -29.50 -21.59
N SER A 84 32.14 -30.53 -21.30
CA SER A 84 32.10 -31.80 -22.05
C SER A 84 30.74 -32.48 -21.96
N GLU A 85 30.20 -32.85 -23.11
CA GLU A 85 29.02 -33.71 -23.23
C GLU A 85 29.37 -35.20 -23.18
N GLU A 86 30.66 -35.52 -23.02
CA GLU A 86 31.12 -36.91 -22.88
C GLU A 86 30.42 -37.59 -21.72
N ILE A 87 29.81 -38.77 -21.99
CA ILE A 87 29.08 -39.53 -21.00
C ILE A 87 30.07 -40.16 -20.03
N LEU A 88 29.98 -39.76 -18.76
CA LEU A 88 30.78 -40.31 -17.66
C LEU A 88 30.12 -41.55 -17.07
N VAL A 89 28.77 -41.56 -17.02
CA VAL A 89 27.95 -42.66 -16.54
C VAL A 89 26.69 -42.74 -17.39
N ASP A 90 26.36 -43.95 -17.88
CA ASP A 90 25.21 -44.15 -18.78
C ASP A 90 23.87 -43.91 -18.12
N TYR A 91 23.78 -44.03 -16.79
CA TYR A 91 22.51 -44.01 -16.08
C TYR A 91 22.65 -43.47 -14.65
N LEU A 92 22.05 -42.30 -14.36
CA LEU A 92 21.97 -41.75 -13.00
C LEU A 92 20.94 -42.55 -12.18
N ARG A 93 21.40 -43.28 -11.16
CA ARG A 93 20.55 -44.10 -10.27
C ARG A 93 20.07 -43.31 -9.07
N GLY A 94 20.94 -42.46 -8.52
CA GLY A 94 20.61 -41.71 -7.32
C GLY A 94 21.39 -40.42 -7.17
N VAL A 95 20.82 -39.52 -6.35
CA VAL A 95 21.48 -38.28 -5.91
C VAL A 95 21.46 -38.25 -4.39
N VAL A 96 22.62 -37.99 -3.80
CA VAL A 96 22.80 -37.79 -2.35
C VAL A 96 23.06 -36.33 -2.09
N VAL A 97 22.23 -35.69 -1.26
CA VAL A 97 22.35 -34.27 -0.92
C VAL A 97 22.77 -34.12 0.54
N VAL A 98 23.94 -33.55 0.78
CA VAL A 98 24.53 -33.40 2.12
C VAL A 98 24.78 -31.91 2.44
N PRO A 99 24.70 -31.51 3.74
CA PRO A 99 24.83 -30.10 4.12
C PRO A 99 26.28 -29.58 4.19
N ARG A 100 27.27 -30.48 4.29
CA ARG A 100 28.69 -30.10 4.50
C ARG A 100 29.64 -30.88 3.60
N PRO A 101 30.74 -30.26 3.18
CA PRO A 101 31.76 -30.96 2.39
C PRO A 101 32.36 -32.20 3.10
N GLY A 102 32.44 -32.15 4.44
CA GLY A 102 32.96 -33.29 5.24
C GLY A 102 32.03 -34.52 5.30
N ASP A 103 30.79 -34.40 4.85
CA ASP A 103 29.82 -35.49 4.81
C ASP A 103 29.88 -36.27 3.48
N VAL A 104 30.71 -35.81 2.53
CA VAL A 104 30.94 -36.41 1.22
C VAL A 104 31.80 -37.68 1.37
N ARG A 105 31.42 -38.74 0.70
CA ARG A 105 32.23 -39.97 0.62
C ARG A 105 32.96 -40.02 -0.71
N ALA A 106 34.29 -39.96 -0.66
CA ALA A 106 35.13 -39.95 -1.87
C ALA A 106 34.96 -41.27 -2.67
N GLU A 107 34.74 -42.40 -1.99
CA GLU A 107 34.46 -43.71 -2.56
C GLU A 107 33.05 -43.88 -3.13
N GLY A 108 32.22 -42.86 -3.07
CA GLY A 108 30.84 -42.87 -3.55
C GLY A 108 29.85 -43.56 -2.58
N TRP A 109 28.58 -43.68 -3.04
CA TRP A 109 27.47 -44.29 -2.29
C TRP A 109 26.86 -45.44 -3.13
N PRO A 110 27.37 -46.66 -3.01
CA PRO A 110 26.76 -47.75 -3.76
C PRO A 110 25.38 -48.13 -3.20
N GLY A 111 24.45 -48.46 -4.11
CA GLY A 111 23.13 -49.00 -3.76
C GLY A 111 22.06 -47.96 -3.40
N ILE A 112 22.29 -46.68 -3.60
CA ILE A 112 21.26 -45.65 -3.48
C ILE A 112 20.47 -45.58 -4.80
N GLU A 113 19.15 -45.65 -4.71
CA GLU A 113 18.23 -45.36 -5.81
C GLU A 113 17.32 -44.17 -5.44
N GLY A 114 17.15 -43.25 -6.38
CA GLY A 114 16.38 -42.01 -6.16
C GLY A 114 17.17 -40.96 -5.36
N ILE A 115 16.46 -40.16 -4.55
CA ILE A 115 17.04 -39.04 -3.84
C ILE A 115 17.17 -39.36 -2.36
N TRP A 116 18.36 -39.18 -1.83
CA TRP A 116 18.64 -39.22 -0.39
C TRP A 116 19.15 -37.84 0.08
N HIS A 117 18.72 -37.36 1.22
CA HIS A 117 19.17 -36.10 1.79
C HIS A 117 19.28 -36.13 3.31
N ASP A 118 20.18 -35.31 3.86
CA ASP A 118 20.37 -35.11 5.31
C ASP A 118 19.93 -33.68 5.73
N PHE A 119 18.72 -33.32 5.34
CA PHE A 119 18.11 -32.04 5.73
C PHE A 119 16.78 -32.27 6.42
N PRO A 120 16.54 -31.66 7.61
CA PRO A 120 15.29 -31.81 8.34
C PRO A 120 14.09 -31.16 7.61
N ASP A 121 14.34 -30.13 6.79
CA ASP A 121 13.35 -29.37 6.03
C ASP A 121 13.81 -29.25 4.56
N PHE A 122 13.79 -30.38 3.85
CA PHE A 122 14.18 -30.44 2.45
C PHE A 122 13.03 -29.99 1.55
N PRO A 123 13.21 -28.99 0.65
CA PRO A 123 12.12 -28.53 -0.18
C PRO A 123 11.65 -29.58 -1.19
N GLU A 124 10.35 -29.87 -1.21
CA GLU A 124 9.73 -30.83 -2.14
C GLU A 124 10.09 -30.51 -3.62
N LYS A 125 10.05 -29.24 -3.99
CA LYS A 125 10.40 -28.78 -5.34
C LYS A 125 11.84 -29.10 -5.74
N VAL A 126 12.76 -29.16 -4.78
CA VAL A 126 14.15 -29.58 -5.03
C VAL A 126 14.18 -31.09 -5.30
N GLY A 127 13.43 -31.87 -4.52
CA GLY A 127 13.24 -33.28 -4.74
C GLY A 127 12.69 -33.58 -6.14
N ASP A 128 11.64 -32.91 -6.54
CA ASP A 128 11.05 -33.04 -7.88
C ASP A 128 12.03 -32.68 -8.99
N THR A 129 12.80 -31.61 -8.79
CA THR A 129 13.84 -31.18 -9.73
C THR A 129 14.90 -32.24 -9.89
N LEU A 130 15.44 -32.78 -8.79
CA LEU A 130 16.43 -33.86 -8.82
C LEU A 130 15.88 -35.13 -9.43
N ASN A 131 14.62 -35.50 -9.14
CA ASN A 131 13.96 -36.66 -9.73
C ASN A 131 13.90 -36.60 -11.26
N SER A 132 13.82 -35.42 -11.85
CA SER A 132 13.80 -35.26 -13.32
C SER A 132 15.12 -35.71 -14.00
N PHE A 133 16.21 -35.76 -13.25
CA PHE A 133 17.52 -36.23 -13.74
C PHE A 133 17.74 -37.75 -13.55
N ILE A 134 16.98 -38.38 -12.66
CA ILE A 134 17.10 -39.83 -12.45
C ILE A 134 16.78 -40.59 -13.74
N GLY A 135 17.62 -41.55 -14.09
CA GLY A 135 17.48 -42.32 -15.31
C GLY A 135 18.12 -41.69 -16.56
N THR A 136 18.74 -40.53 -16.47
CA THR A 136 19.42 -39.88 -17.59
C THR A 136 20.92 -40.15 -17.59
N PRO A 137 21.60 -40.04 -18.74
CA PRO A 137 23.06 -40.10 -18.80
C PRO A 137 23.70 -38.93 -18.05
N VAL A 138 24.86 -39.20 -17.42
CA VAL A 138 25.61 -38.19 -16.67
C VAL A 138 26.81 -37.71 -17.49
N SER A 139 26.89 -36.45 -17.76
CA SER A 139 28.05 -35.73 -18.33
C SER A 139 28.37 -34.52 -17.47
N LEU A 140 29.51 -33.85 -17.68
CA LEU A 140 29.81 -32.59 -16.97
C LEU A 140 28.77 -31.51 -17.28
N ALA A 141 28.25 -31.46 -18.50
CA ALA A 141 27.19 -30.52 -18.87
C ALA A 141 25.86 -30.81 -18.13
N SER A 142 25.46 -32.10 -17.99
CA SER A 142 24.25 -32.48 -17.26
C SER A 142 24.37 -32.24 -15.75
N LEU A 143 25.55 -32.41 -15.17
CA LEU A 143 25.83 -32.10 -13.76
C LEU A 143 25.75 -30.60 -13.48
N ASP A 144 26.32 -29.78 -14.34
CA ASP A 144 26.22 -28.32 -14.21
C ASP A 144 24.75 -27.84 -14.35
N LEU A 145 24.01 -28.40 -15.31
CA LEU A 145 22.56 -28.12 -15.42
C LEU A 145 21.82 -28.52 -14.15
N MET A 146 22.10 -29.69 -13.58
CA MET A 146 21.50 -30.17 -12.33
C MET A 146 21.78 -29.17 -11.19
N VAL A 147 23.03 -28.74 -11.01
CA VAL A 147 23.42 -27.74 -10.00
C VAL A 147 22.62 -26.45 -10.14
N ARG A 148 22.51 -25.90 -11.36
CA ARG A 148 21.74 -24.67 -11.63
C ARG A 148 20.26 -24.82 -11.33
N GLU A 149 19.63 -25.93 -11.77
CA GLU A 149 18.22 -26.17 -11.51
C GLU A 149 17.95 -26.41 -10.02
N VAL A 150 18.87 -27.04 -9.28
CA VAL A 150 18.79 -27.19 -7.82
C VAL A 150 18.85 -25.82 -7.14
N ILE A 151 19.82 -24.95 -7.51
CA ILE A 151 19.90 -23.59 -6.97
C ILE A 151 18.60 -22.82 -7.21
N LYS A 152 18.05 -22.87 -8.43
CA LYS A 152 16.79 -22.24 -8.78
C LYS A 152 15.61 -22.79 -7.97
N ALA A 153 15.56 -24.13 -7.79
CA ALA A 153 14.54 -24.78 -6.98
C ALA A 153 14.59 -24.34 -5.50
N TYR A 154 15.78 -24.25 -4.91
CA TYR A 154 15.97 -23.72 -3.55
C TYR A 154 15.52 -22.27 -3.44
N ARG A 155 15.97 -21.40 -4.35
CA ARG A 155 15.59 -19.97 -4.36
C ARG A 155 14.07 -19.79 -4.46
N THR A 156 13.43 -20.53 -5.36
CA THR A 156 11.97 -20.49 -5.52
C THR A 156 11.20 -21.15 -4.38
N SER A 157 11.88 -21.94 -3.54
CA SER A 157 11.33 -22.51 -2.31
C SER A 157 11.57 -21.65 -1.06
N GLY A 158 11.93 -20.37 -1.26
CA GLY A 158 12.09 -19.42 -0.15
C GLY A 158 13.45 -19.46 0.55
N ARG A 159 14.49 -20.01 -0.10
CA ARG A 159 15.88 -20.02 0.37
C ARG A 159 16.74 -19.18 -0.59
N PRO A 160 16.79 -17.84 -0.40
CA PRO A 160 17.37 -16.94 -1.40
C PRO A 160 18.88 -17.08 -1.51
N VAL A 161 19.54 -17.50 -0.44
CA VAL A 161 20.98 -17.68 -0.37
C VAL A 161 21.26 -19.19 -0.24
N VAL A 162 21.75 -19.78 -1.32
CA VAL A 162 22.12 -21.19 -1.36
C VAL A 162 23.32 -21.35 -2.30
N ASP A 163 24.25 -22.19 -1.90
CA ASP A 163 25.36 -22.63 -2.72
C ASP A 163 25.29 -24.13 -2.92
N VAL A 164 25.56 -24.61 -4.15
CA VAL A 164 25.51 -26.04 -4.49
C VAL A 164 26.84 -26.42 -5.11
N LEU A 165 27.58 -27.26 -4.42
CA LEU A 165 28.90 -27.70 -4.84
C LEU A 165 28.82 -29.13 -5.36
N LEU A 166 29.57 -29.40 -6.43
CA LEU A 166 29.84 -30.75 -6.93
C LEU A 166 31.25 -31.13 -6.49
N PRO A 167 31.41 -31.91 -5.39
CA PRO A 167 32.71 -32.30 -4.88
C PRO A 167 33.36 -33.37 -5.76
N GLU A 168 34.69 -33.53 -5.66
CA GLU A 168 35.40 -34.67 -6.24
C GLU A 168 34.91 -35.98 -5.57
N GLN A 169 34.48 -36.97 -6.38
CA GLN A 169 33.82 -38.18 -5.93
C GLN A 169 33.85 -39.26 -6.99
N ASP A 170 33.73 -40.53 -6.57
CA ASP A 170 33.50 -41.65 -7.47
C ASP A 170 32.00 -41.78 -7.81
N ILE A 171 31.66 -41.61 -9.09
CA ILE A 171 30.27 -41.71 -9.61
C ILE A 171 30.02 -42.98 -10.42
N THR A 172 30.97 -43.91 -10.48
CA THR A 172 30.87 -45.16 -11.29
C THR A 172 29.68 -46.03 -10.90
N SER A 173 29.18 -45.89 -9.67
CA SER A 173 27.97 -46.58 -9.18
C SER A 173 26.66 -45.98 -9.75
N GLY A 174 26.73 -44.86 -10.49
CA GLY A 174 25.55 -44.11 -10.94
C GLY A 174 24.95 -43.21 -9.86
N VAL A 175 25.65 -42.96 -8.77
CA VAL A 175 25.19 -42.06 -7.69
C VAL A 175 26.06 -40.82 -7.64
N VAL A 176 25.43 -39.63 -7.63
CA VAL A 176 26.09 -38.32 -7.54
C VAL A 176 25.80 -37.68 -6.19
N GLN A 177 26.85 -37.14 -5.55
CA GLN A 177 26.73 -36.37 -4.32
C GLN A 177 26.76 -34.89 -4.61
N LEU A 178 25.82 -34.13 -4.05
CA LEU A 178 25.78 -32.69 -4.05
C LEU A 178 25.93 -32.18 -2.62
N VAL A 179 26.78 -31.17 -2.44
CA VAL A 179 26.85 -30.41 -1.19
C VAL A 179 26.01 -29.18 -1.33
N VAL A 180 24.95 -29.07 -0.54
CA VAL A 180 24.07 -27.89 -0.55
C VAL A 180 24.28 -27.12 0.74
N ILE A 181 24.65 -25.86 0.62
CA ILE A 181 24.92 -24.97 1.73
C ILE A 181 23.85 -23.89 1.73
N GLU A 182 22.90 -24.01 2.65
CA GLU A 182 21.93 -22.93 2.90
C GLU A 182 22.64 -21.82 3.68
N GLY A 183 22.57 -20.57 3.20
CA GLY A 183 23.23 -19.44 3.84
C GLY A 183 22.65 -19.15 5.22
N GLU A 184 23.50 -19.13 6.24
CA GLU A 184 23.17 -18.73 7.61
C GLU A 184 23.61 -17.30 7.86
N LEU A 185 22.86 -16.53 8.69
CA LEU A 185 23.21 -15.18 9.04
C LEU A 185 24.52 -15.11 9.85
N SER A 186 25.54 -14.41 9.32
CA SER A 186 26.77 -14.06 10.03
C SER A 186 26.57 -12.83 10.91
N ARG A 187 26.16 -11.73 10.30
CA ARG A 187 25.87 -10.43 10.97
C ARG A 187 25.02 -9.55 10.08
N ILE A 188 24.39 -8.54 10.72
CA ILE A 188 23.66 -7.48 10.03
C ILE A 188 24.50 -6.20 10.11
N ARG A 189 24.80 -5.60 8.96
CA ARG A 189 25.41 -4.29 8.83
C ARG A 189 24.38 -3.31 8.31
N VAL A 190 24.44 -2.07 8.77
CA VAL A 190 23.59 -0.98 8.26
C VAL A 190 24.48 0.09 7.68
N GLU A 191 24.14 0.64 6.54
CA GLU A 191 24.91 1.67 5.84
C GLU A 191 23.98 2.85 5.48
N GLY A 192 24.55 4.06 5.44
CA GLY A 192 23.85 5.26 4.98
C GLY A 192 23.18 6.11 6.07
N VAL A 193 23.30 5.72 7.35
CA VAL A 193 22.73 6.43 8.49
C VAL A 193 23.72 6.53 9.65
N ASP A 194 23.42 7.34 10.67
CA ASP A 194 24.24 7.45 11.87
C ASP A 194 24.13 6.21 12.79
N ALA A 195 25.06 6.08 13.75
CA ALA A 195 25.17 4.91 14.60
C ALA A 195 23.92 4.63 15.47
N SER A 196 23.17 5.66 15.86
CA SER A 196 21.96 5.49 16.69
C SER A 196 20.82 4.92 15.84
N TYR A 197 20.71 5.37 14.61
CA TYR A 197 19.73 4.89 13.65
C TYR A 197 20.08 3.49 13.14
N GLU A 198 21.40 3.20 12.93
CA GLU A 198 21.86 1.83 12.67
C GLU A 198 21.40 0.83 13.71
N ASP A 199 21.60 1.16 15.00
CA ASP A 199 21.18 0.28 16.12
C ASP A 199 19.67 0.10 16.18
N TYR A 200 18.91 1.14 15.83
CA TYR A 200 17.46 1.03 15.70
C TYR A 200 17.09 0.04 14.60
N LEU A 201 17.56 0.21 13.37
CA LEU A 201 17.24 -0.65 12.21
C LEU A 201 17.68 -2.09 12.45
N ARG A 202 18.88 -2.29 13.01
CA ARG A 202 19.40 -3.64 13.33
C ARG A 202 18.48 -4.38 14.30
N ARG A 203 17.93 -3.69 15.31
CA ARG A 203 16.98 -4.26 16.27
C ARG A 203 15.63 -4.59 15.68
N GLN A 204 15.27 -3.96 14.56
CA GLN A 204 14.03 -4.27 13.84
C GLN A 204 14.11 -5.54 13.01
N MET A 205 15.28 -6.10 12.76
CA MET A 205 15.41 -7.39 12.08
C MET A 205 15.08 -8.55 13.03
N THR A 206 14.27 -9.50 12.54
CA THR A 206 13.84 -10.65 13.35
C THR A 206 14.81 -11.82 13.30
N ILE A 207 15.54 -11.96 12.18
CA ILE A 207 16.52 -13.03 11.99
C ILE A 207 17.72 -12.85 12.92
N LYS A 208 18.19 -13.95 13.52
CA LYS A 208 19.31 -13.98 14.44
C LYS A 208 20.54 -14.63 13.83
N LYS A 209 21.70 -14.28 14.35
CA LYS A 209 22.97 -14.88 13.93
C LYS A 209 22.92 -16.41 14.04
N GLY A 210 23.36 -17.08 12.96
CA GLY A 210 23.36 -18.55 12.83
C GLY A 210 22.03 -19.14 12.40
N GLU A 211 20.99 -18.32 12.21
CA GLU A 211 19.73 -18.79 11.63
C GLU A 211 19.80 -18.81 10.10
N PRO A 212 19.16 -19.80 9.43
CA PRO A 212 19.10 -19.86 7.98
C PRO A 212 18.27 -18.70 7.42
N ILE A 213 18.74 -18.12 6.34
CA ILE A 213 18.09 -16.97 5.68
C ILE A 213 16.87 -17.49 4.90
N ARG A 214 15.67 -17.01 5.27
CA ARG A 214 14.39 -17.33 4.62
C ARG A 214 13.80 -16.09 3.96
N SER A 215 13.35 -16.21 2.70
CA SER A 215 12.78 -15.09 1.93
C SER A 215 11.60 -14.45 2.64
N ASN A 216 10.69 -15.23 3.22
CA ASN A 216 9.50 -14.69 3.89
C ASN A 216 9.85 -13.85 5.13
N ASP A 217 10.88 -14.25 5.90
CA ASP A 217 11.31 -13.50 7.07
C ASP A 217 11.99 -12.20 6.67
N ILE A 218 12.84 -12.25 5.66
CA ILE A 218 13.50 -11.09 5.08
C ILE A 218 12.47 -10.12 4.49
N GLN A 219 11.50 -10.61 3.72
CA GLN A 219 10.47 -9.76 3.13
C GLN A 219 9.61 -9.09 4.21
N ARG A 220 9.23 -9.83 5.25
CA ARG A 220 8.50 -9.27 6.39
C ARG A 220 9.31 -8.17 7.09
N ASP A 221 10.61 -8.39 7.29
CA ASP A 221 11.50 -7.42 7.91
C ASP A 221 11.67 -6.18 7.02
N LEU A 222 11.85 -6.34 5.71
CA LEU A 222 11.93 -5.22 4.77
C LEU A 222 10.62 -4.43 4.67
N ASN A 223 9.48 -5.11 4.62
CA ASN A 223 8.16 -4.44 4.63
C ASN A 223 8.00 -3.59 5.89
N TRP A 224 8.44 -4.10 7.04
CA TRP A 224 8.43 -3.33 8.29
C TRP A 224 9.39 -2.15 8.25
N LEU A 225 10.62 -2.34 7.81
CA LEU A 225 11.63 -1.28 7.71
C LEU A 225 11.24 -0.20 6.71
N ASN A 226 10.57 -0.54 5.62
CA ASN A 226 10.12 0.39 4.58
C ASN A 226 8.70 0.96 4.81
N ARG A 227 8.11 0.75 5.99
CA ARG A 227 6.82 1.34 6.33
C ARG A 227 6.89 2.87 6.47
N SER A 228 8.02 3.40 6.93
CA SER A 228 8.25 4.84 7.02
C SER A 228 8.44 5.46 5.64
N PRO A 229 7.67 6.50 5.26
CA PRO A 229 7.84 7.18 3.97
C PRO A 229 9.13 8.02 3.88
N TYR A 230 9.83 8.21 4.99
CA TYR A 230 11.06 9.01 5.08
C TYR A 230 12.33 8.17 4.99
N ARG A 231 12.18 6.88 4.74
CA ARG A 231 13.28 5.94 4.67
C ARG A 231 13.04 4.92 3.59
N LYS A 232 14.12 4.58 2.87
CA LYS A 232 14.19 3.44 1.98
C LYS A 232 15.34 2.55 2.41
N VAL A 233 15.06 1.28 2.65
CA VAL A 233 16.02 0.25 3.04
C VAL A 233 16.07 -0.81 1.96
N ASP A 234 17.24 -0.94 1.35
CA ASP A 234 17.58 -2.02 0.42
C ASP A 234 18.40 -3.07 1.16
N LEU A 235 18.24 -4.34 0.80
CA LEU A 235 18.98 -5.44 1.43
C LEU A 235 19.94 -6.07 0.41
N ILE A 236 21.21 -6.22 0.82
CA ILE A 236 22.26 -6.84 0.03
C ILE A 236 22.81 -8.02 0.80
N TYR A 237 22.97 -9.14 0.13
CA TYR A 237 23.67 -10.31 0.66
C TYR A 237 25.16 -10.21 0.30
N ALA A 238 26.03 -10.42 1.29
CA ALA A 238 27.46 -10.47 1.09
C ALA A 238 28.06 -11.71 1.79
N PRO A 239 29.19 -12.24 1.34
CA PRO A 239 29.88 -13.32 2.03
C PRO A 239 30.13 -12.99 3.50
N GLY A 240 29.80 -13.92 4.41
CA GLY A 240 30.05 -13.78 5.83
C GLY A 240 31.49 -14.05 6.22
N LEU A 241 31.75 -14.03 7.53
CA LEU A 241 33.10 -14.26 8.05
C LEU A 241 33.58 -15.73 7.93
N ASN A 242 32.62 -16.65 7.97
CA ASN A 242 32.90 -18.09 7.89
C ASN A 242 32.25 -18.69 6.64
N PHE A 243 32.79 -19.81 6.17
CA PHE A 243 32.21 -20.58 5.08
C PHE A 243 30.74 -20.94 5.37
N GLY A 244 29.87 -20.81 4.37
CA GLY A 244 28.42 -21.07 4.50
C GLY A 244 27.64 -19.98 5.23
N THR A 245 28.30 -18.88 5.67
CA THR A 245 27.62 -17.76 6.31
C THR A 245 27.51 -16.55 5.40
N THR A 246 26.48 -15.71 5.64
CA THR A 246 26.16 -14.54 4.84
C THR A 246 25.95 -13.32 5.73
N ASP A 247 26.59 -12.22 5.39
CA ASP A 247 26.30 -10.91 5.96
C ASP A 247 25.07 -10.32 5.26
N ILE A 248 24.14 -9.76 6.02
CA ILE A 248 23.05 -8.93 5.50
C ILE A 248 23.47 -7.47 5.66
N ILE A 249 23.47 -6.72 4.55
CA ILE A 249 23.73 -5.28 4.54
C ILE A 249 22.42 -4.56 4.25
N LEU A 250 21.97 -3.73 5.18
CA LEU A 250 20.84 -2.84 5.03
C LEU A 250 21.37 -1.49 4.53
N ARG A 251 21.26 -1.26 3.23
CA ARG A 251 21.59 0.04 2.65
C ARG A 251 20.39 0.97 2.81
N THR A 252 20.56 2.02 3.60
CA THR A 252 19.48 2.92 4.00
C THR A 252 19.69 4.30 3.41
N VAL A 253 18.65 4.83 2.78
CA VAL A 253 18.57 6.21 2.32
C VAL A 253 17.43 6.87 3.08
N THR A 254 17.70 8.00 3.72
CA THR A 254 16.70 8.79 4.43
C THR A 254 16.43 10.09 3.68
N SER A 255 15.17 10.52 3.68
CA SER A 255 14.75 11.85 3.22
C SER A 255 14.51 12.77 4.42
N ASN A 256 14.41 14.07 4.17
CA ASN A 256 14.02 15.02 5.22
C ASN A 256 12.66 14.60 5.82
N PRO A 257 12.58 14.31 7.12
CA PRO A 257 11.32 13.87 7.74
C PRO A 257 10.35 15.02 8.00
N PHE A 258 10.77 16.26 7.81
CA PHE A 258 9.91 17.44 8.01
C PHE A 258 9.69 18.18 6.69
N TRP A 259 8.43 18.39 6.36
CA TRP A 259 8.00 19.21 5.23
C TRP A 259 6.63 19.82 5.52
N TYR A 260 6.35 20.97 4.94
CA TYR A 260 5.06 21.63 5.01
C TYR A 260 4.51 21.88 3.61
N TYR A 261 3.21 22.09 3.53
CA TYR A 261 2.53 22.30 2.26
C TYR A 261 1.44 23.34 2.36
N LEU A 262 1.20 23.96 1.22
CA LEU A 262 0.05 24.80 0.95
C LEU A 262 -0.76 24.18 -0.17
N GLY A 263 -2.07 24.20 -0.04
CA GLY A 263 -2.99 23.66 -1.04
C GLY A 263 -4.18 24.55 -1.29
N TYR A 264 -4.75 24.35 -2.46
CA TYR A 264 -6.02 24.91 -2.88
C TYR A 264 -6.83 23.81 -3.55
N GLU A 265 -8.13 23.76 -3.26
CA GLU A 265 -9.08 22.92 -3.96
C GLU A 265 -10.48 23.54 -3.94
N ASN A 266 -11.29 23.25 -4.97
CA ASN A 266 -12.69 23.66 -5.01
C ASN A 266 -13.62 22.49 -4.59
N SER A 267 -13.31 21.90 -3.45
CA SER A 267 -14.03 20.75 -2.87
C SER A 267 -15.14 21.15 -1.90
N GLY A 268 -15.43 22.43 -1.79
CA GLY A 268 -16.52 22.94 -0.96
C GLY A 268 -17.89 22.77 -1.60
N THR A 269 -18.89 23.35 -0.94
CA THR A 269 -20.29 23.35 -1.38
C THR A 269 -20.78 24.76 -1.61
N GLU A 270 -21.86 24.91 -2.39
CA GLU A 270 -22.47 26.24 -2.64
C GLU A 270 -22.85 26.95 -1.32
N LEU A 271 -23.31 26.17 -0.33
CA LEU A 271 -23.72 26.70 0.98
C LEU A 271 -22.55 27.20 1.83
N LEU A 272 -21.43 26.46 1.83
CA LEU A 272 -20.28 26.71 2.71
C LEU A 272 -19.09 27.35 1.96
N GLY A 273 -19.32 27.88 0.75
CA GLY A 273 -18.27 28.31 -0.16
C GLY A 273 -17.61 27.12 -0.86
N GLU A 274 -17.27 27.28 -2.14
CA GLU A 274 -16.71 26.20 -2.95
C GLU A 274 -15.21 26.02 -2.75
N ASP A 275 -14.52 27.10 -2.43
CA ASP A 275 -13.07 27.14 -2.32
C ASP A 275 -12.58 26.64 -0.97
N ARG A 276 -11.47 25.90 -0.98
CA ARG A 276 -10.77 25.44 0.23
C ARG A 276 -9.29 25.75 0.11
N PHE A 277 -8.78 26.39 1.14
CA PHE A 277 -7.36 26.58 1.36
C PHE A 277 -6.86 25.55 2.37
N LEU A 278 -5.69 24.93 2.08
CA LEU A 278 -5.08 23.95 2.93
C LEU A 278 -3.68 24.41 3.35
N PHE A 279 -3.39 24.29 4.61
CA PHE A 279 -2.04 24.41 5.16
C PHE A 279 -1.76 23.19 6.02
N GLY A 280 -0.60 22.57 5.84
CA GLY A 280 -0.25 21.42 6.68
C GLY A 280 1.25 21.21 6.78
N PHE A 281 1.63 20.36 7.73
CA PHE A 281 2.97 19.86 7.84
C PHE A 281 2.98 18.37 8.20
N ASN A 282 4.08 17.72 7.86
CA ASN A 282 4.38 16.36 8.27
C ASN A 282 5.76 16.33 8.92
N TRP A 283 5.85 15.69 10.07
CA TRP A 283 7.11 15.52 10.81
C TRP A 283 7.26 14.04 11.20
N GLY A 284 8.00 13.28 10.39
CA GLY A 284 8.03 11.81 10.44
C GLY A 284 8.67 11.21 11.67
N ASP A 285 9.77 11.79 12.16
CA ASP A 285 10.52 11.28 13.31
C ASP A 285 10.44 12.25 14.51
N ALA A 286 9.27 12.89 14.71
CA ALA A 286 9.05 13.93 15.71
C ALA A 286 9.38 13.48 17.14
N PHE A 287 9.12 12.22 17.49
CA PHE A 287 9.32 11.66 18.83
C PHE A 287 10.34 10.51 18.85
N GLY A 288 10.99 10.26 17.73
CA GLY A 288 11.96 9.18 17.51
C GLY A 288 11.68 8.44 16.21
N PRO A 289 12.54 7.50 15.81
CA PRO A 289 12.37 6.76 14.57
C PRO A 289 10.98 6.13 14.45
N ASP A 290 10.34 6.31 13.27
CA ASP A 290 9.00 5.83 12.97
C ASP A 290 7.87 6.37 13.86
N GLN A 291 8.06 7.53 14.52
CA GLN A 291 7.05 8.20 15.35
C GLN A 291 6.80 9.61 14.83
N GLY A 292 5.80 9.75 14.01
CA GLY A 292 5.50 10.98 13.30
C GLY A 292 4.20 11.65 13.73
N ILE A 293 4.11 12.92 13.39
CA ILE A 293 2.94 13.75 13.56
C ILE A 293 2.66 14.50 12.26
N SER A 294 1.39 14.53 11.87
CA SER A 294 0.91 15.32 10.73
C SER A 294 -0.21 16.23 11.18
N TYR A 295 -0.20 17.44 10.69
CA TYR A 295 -1.26 18.41 10.97
C TYR A 295 -1.73 19.04 9.68
N GLN A 296 -3.05 19.26 9.56
CA GLN A 296 -3.67 19.99 8.47
C GLN A 296 -4.71 20.96 9.01
N PHE A 297 -4.65 22.17 8.53
CA PHE A 297 -5.71 23.18 8.63
C PHE A 297 -6.37 23.34 7.27
N THR A 298 -7.70 23.31 7.24
CA THR A 298 -8.50 23.54 6.03
C THR A 298 -9.54 24.61 6.33
N SER A 299 -9.68 25.60 5.44
CA SER A 299 -10.65 26.68 5.59
C SER A 299 -11.10 27.18 4.23
N ASP A 300 -12.20 27.95 4.20
CA ASP A 300 -12.50 28.88 3.12
C ASP A 300 -11.46 30.01 3.07
N PHE A 301 -11.45 30.85 2.03
CA PHE A 301 -10.49 31.94 1.90
C PHE A 301 -10.68 33.07 2.93
N GLU A 302 -11.88 33.27 3.41
CA GLU A 302 -12.21 34.30 4.38
C GLU A 302 -11.91 33.86 5.82
N PHE A 303 -11.67 32.57 6.03
CA PHE A 303 -11.37 31.95 7.33
C PHE A 303 -12.49 32.10 8.36
N ASP A 304 -13.72 32.23 7.92
CA ASP A 304 -14.87 32.47 8.79
C ASP A 304 -15.99 31.42 8.68
N THR A 305 -16.26 30.89 7.49
CA THR A 305 -17.35 29.94 7.28
C THR A 305 -16.99 28.51 7.72
N VAL A 306 -15.80 28.03 7.35
CA VAL A 306 -15.34 26.67 7.67
C VAL A 306 -13.91 26.71 8.18
N ARG A 307 -13.69 26.12 9.36
CA ARG A 307 -12.36 25.95 9.93
C ARG A 307 -12.22 24.52 10.43
N ALA A 308 -11.35 23.76 9.80
CA ALA A 308 -11.10 22.36 10.15
C ALA A 308 -9.63 22.14 10.52
N HIS A 309 -9.41 21.54 11.67
CA HIS A 309 -8.10 21.15 12.18
C HIS A 309 -8.05 19.63 12.23
N SER A 310 -7.01 19.04 11.67
CA SER A 310 -6.76 17.60 11.73
C SER A 310 -5.34 17.35 12.22
N LEU A 311 -5.20 16.47 13.18
CA LEU A 311 -3.94 16.03 13.75
C LEU A 311 -3.86 14.53 13.72
N VAL A 312 -2.77 13.99 13.17
CA VAL A 312 -2.53 12.54 13.13
C VAL A 312 -1.18 12.23 13.75
N PHE A 313 -1.18 11.39 14.77
CA PHE A 313 0.01 10.72 15.26
C PHE A 313 0.09 9.33 14.66
N GLN A 314 1.27 8.92 14.23
CA GLN A 314 1.55 7.57 13.76
C GLN A 314 2.85 7.06 14.36
N GLY A 315 2.86 5.79 14.79
CA GLY A 315 4.08 5.23 15.34
C GLY A 315 4.16 3.72 15.36
N GLY A 316 5.37 3.23 15.07
CA GLY A 316 5.74 1.83 15.28
C GLY A 316 5.92 1.52 16.76
N LEU A 317 5.29 0.43 17.20
CA LEU A 317 5.43 -0.08 18.57
C LEU A 317 6.60 -1.08 18.67
N PRO A 318 7.22 -1.25 19.85
CA PRO A 318 8.38 -2.13 20.00
C PRO A 318 8.17 -3.59 19.60
N TRP A 319 6.92 -4.06 19.60
CA TRP A 319 6.53 -5.41 19.18
C TRP A 319 6.06 -5.50 17.73
N ARG A 320 6.43 -4.48 16.91
CA ARG A 320 6.16 -4.41 15.46
C ARG A 320 4.67 -4.35 15.10
N HIS A 321 3.86 -3.72 15.92
CA HIS A 321 2.53 -3.27 15.57
C HIS A 321 2.54 -1.75 15.34
N TRP A 322 1.49 -1.22 14.76
CA TRP A 322 1.40 0.18 14.41
C TRP A 322 0.23 0.85 15.14
N LEU A 323 0.47 2.03 15.67
CA LEU A 323 -0.55 2.86 16.31
C LEU A 323 -0.74 4.11 15.48
N THR A 324 -2.00 4.40 15.12
CA THR A 324 -2.41 5.68 14.52
C THR A 324 -3.46 6.32 15.43
N ILE A 325 -3.33 7.60 15.71
CA ILE A 325 -4.33 8.37 16.46
C ILE A 325 -4.70 9.58 15.62
N LEU A 326 -5.96 9.65 15.21
CA LEU A 326 -6.54 10.80 14.52
C LEU A 326 -7.33 11.63 15.53
N GLY A 327 -7.09 12.93 15.55
CA GLY A 327 -7.94 13.94 16.17
C GLY A 327 -8.36 14.97 15.13
N SER A 328 -9.64 15.35 15.11
CA SER A 328 -10.10 16.45 14.27
C SER A 328 -11.09 17.33 15.01
N TYR A 329 -11.06 18.61 14.69
CA TYR A 329 -11.99 19.62 15.20
C TYR A 329 -12.41 20.54 14.05
N VAL A 330 -13.71 20.65 13.83
CA VAL A 330 -14.28 21.43 12.73
C VAL A 330 -15.34 22.38 13.27
N THR A 331 -15.28 23.64 12.87
CA THR A 331 -16.34 24.61 13.07
C THR A 331 -16.91 25.06 11.73
N VAL A 332 -18.22 25.19 11.70
CA VAL A 332 -18.96 25.72 10.55
C VAL A 332 -19.85 26.85 11.07
N ASP A 333 -19.75 28.01 10.44
CA ASP A 333 -20.58 29.18 10.74
C ASP A 333 -21.06 29.75 9.38
N ALA A 334 -22.30 29.44 8.98
CA ALA A 334 -22.83 29.82 7.67
C ALA A 334 -24.13 30.61 7.80
N GLU A 335 -24.36 31.53 6.90
CA GLU A 335 -25.59 32.30 6.79
C GLU A 335 -26.32 31.92 5.50
N ILE A 336 -27.56 31.43 5.63
CA ILE A 336 -28.41 31.17 4.47
C ILE A 336 -29.31 32.36 4.26
N PRO A 337 -29.13 33.16 3.20
CA PRO A 337 -30.00 34.28 2.91
C PRO A 337 -31.41 33.81 2.58
N VAL A 338 -32.42 34.42 3.22
CA VAL A 338 -33.84 34.16 2.96
C VAL A 338 -34.45 35.43 2.39
N GLU A 339 -35.02 35.34 1.19
CA GLU A 339 -35.61 36.50 0.53
C GLU A 339 -36.77 37.09 1.37
N GLY A 340 -36.60 38.33 1.84
CA GLY A 340 -37.61 39.07 2.63
C GLY A 340 -37.70 38.69 4.11
N ALA A 341 -36.70 37.95 4.64
CA ALA A 341 -36.61 37.59 6.06
C ALA A 341 -35.17 37.69 6.55
N ASP A 342 -34.96 37.57 7.89
CA ASP A 342 -33.61 37.46 8.44
C ASP A 342 -32.92 36.17 7.94
N PRO A 343 -31.60 36.17 7.76
CA PRO A 343 -30.89 35.00 7.33
C PRO A 343 -31.01 33.85 8.36
N VAL A 344 -31.00 32.65 7.87
CA VAL A 344 -30.91 31.47 8.73
C VAL A 344 -29.43 31.24 9.05
N LEU A 345 -29.07 31.29 10.33
CA LEU A 345 -27.73 30.97 10.80
C LEU A 345 -27.62 29.46 10.96
N VAL A 346 -26.60 28.88 10.36
CA VAL A 346 -26.27 27.45 10.48
C VAL A 346 -24.91 27.33 11.13
N GLY A 347 -24.89 26.91 12.37
CA GLY A 347 -23.68 26.65 13.14
C GLY A 347 -23.44 25.15 13.32
N GLY A 348 -22.19 24.76 13.43
CA GLY A 348 -21.84 23.38 13.70
C GLY A 348 -20.45 23.23 14.30
N ARG A 349 -20.33 22.30 15.24
CA ARG A 349 -19.04 21.90 15.81
C ARG A 349 -18.93 20.39 15.76
N ASN A 350 -17.84 19.91 15.16
CA ASN A 350 -17.58 18.48 15.08
C ASN A 350 -16.23 18.18 15.70
N LEU A 351 -16.19 17.22 16.60
CA LEU A 351 -14.99 16.70 17.23
C LEU A 351 -14.88 15.21 16.93
N GLN A 352 -13.70 14.73 16.57
CA GLN A 352 -13.41 13.32 16.39
C GLN A 352 -12.11 12.94 17.07
N PHE A 353 -12.09 11.76 17.69
CA PHE A 353 -10.90 11.10 18.23
C PHE A 353 -10.95 9.62 17.85
N SER A 354 -9.98 9.16 17.08
CA SER A 354 -10.01 7.84 16.45
C SER A 354 -8.64 7.16 16.56
N PRO A 355 -8.37 6.40 17.63
CA PRO A 355 -7.22 5.50 17.70
C PRO A 355 -7.44 4.25 16.83
N ARG A 356 -6.36 3.81 16.16
CA ARG A 356 -6.28 2.59 15.34
C ARG A 356 -5.03 1.81 15.71
N TYR A 357 -5.17 0.51 15.84
CA TYR A 357 -4.11 -0.41 16.20
C TYR A 357 -4.01 -1.49 15.13
N ALA A 358 -2.93 -1.44 14.34
CA ALA A 358 -2.72 -2.36 13.23
C ALA A 358 -1.67 -3.42 13.55
N ILE A 359 -1.99 -4.65 13.19
CA ILE A 359 -1.18 -5.87 13.38
C ILE A 359 -0.80 -6.39 12.00
N PRO A 360 0.46 -6.19 11.56
CA PRO A 360 0.95 -6.80 10.33
C PRO A 360 0.92 -8.32 10.39
N LEU A 361 0.40 -8.95 9.35
CA LEU A 361 0.32 -10.40 9.23
C LEU A 361 1.43 -10.96 8.33
N ASN A 362 1.75 -12.24 8.52
CA ASN A 362 2.62 -12.94 7.60
C ASN A 362 1.94 -13.04 6.22
N ALA A 363 2.67 -12.64 5.19
CA ALA A 363 2.17 -12.64 3.83
C ALA A 363 3.25 -13.15 2.85
N PRO A 364 2.85 -13.75 1.74
CA PRO A 364 3.77 -14.07 0.64
C PRO A 364 4.45 -12.82 0.07
N ALA A 365 5.55 -13.00 -0.63
CA ALA A 365 6.23 -11.91 -1.35
C ALA A 365 5.24 -11.17 -2.28
N GLY A 366 5.37 -9.85 -2.36
CA GLY A 366 4.44 -8.99 -3.11
C GLY A 366 3.10 -8.75 -2.43
N GLN A 367 2.92 -9.18 -1.18
CA GLN A 367 1.70 -8.93 -0.42
C GLN A 367 2.02 -8.27 0.93
N VAL A 368 1.16 -7.34 1.32
CA VAL A 368 1.10 -6.76 2.68
C VAL A 368 -0.29 -7.00 3.21
N ARG A 369 -0.40 -7.53 4.42
CA ARG A 369 -1.68 -7.85 5.06
C ARG A 369 -1.67 -7.34 6.48
N GLU A 370 -2.78 -6.74 6.91
CA GLU A 370 -2.92 -6.22 8.26
C GLU A 370 -4.33 -6.49 8.81
N ILE A 371 -4.42 -6.68 10.12
CA ILE A 371 -5.67 -6.59 10.85
C ILE A 371 -5.60 -5.30 11.66
N GLU A 372 -6.66 -4.52 11.62
CA GLU A 372 -6.79 -3.28 12.36
C GLU A 372 -7.94 -3.36 13.38
N PHE A 373 -7.72 -2.83 14.57
CA PHE A 373 -8.76 -2.59 15.57
C PHE A 373 -8.78 -1.11 15.91
N GLY A 374 -9.95 -0.57 16.09
CA GLY A 374 -10.11 0.83 16.37
C GLY A 374 -11.29 1.15 17.29
N PHE A 375 -11.29 2.40 17.68
CA PHE A 375 -12.37 3.01 18.42
C PHE A 375 -12.57 4.43 17.89
N ASP A 376 -13.80 4.87 17.76
CA ASP A 376 -14.13 6.25 17.42
C ASP A 376 -14.99 6.87 18.50
N TYR A 377 -14.58 8.03 18.94
CA TYR A 377 -15.43 9.01 19.57
C TYR A 377 -15.68 10.15 18.59
N LYS A 378 -16.94 10.44 18.29
CA LYS A 378 -17.35 11.57 17.46
C LYS A 378 -18.42 12.35 18.21
N SER A 379 -18.31 13.67 18.21
CA SER A 379 -19.36 14.57 18.72
C SER A 379 -19.68 15.56 17.63
N SER A 380 -20.94 15.65 17.27
CA SER A 380 -21.45 16.56 16.24
C SER A 380 -22.60 17.37 16.83
N ASN A 381 -22.43 18.67 16.85
CA ASN A 381 -23.48 19.62 17.21
C ASN A 381 -23.93 20.35 15.95
N ASN A 382 -25.24 20.39 15.72
CA ASN A 382 -25.85 21.11 14.61
C ASN A 382 -26.84 22.13 15.19
N ASP A 383 -26.49 23.40 15.07
CA ASP A 383 -27.32 24.52 15.51
C ASP A 383 -27.96 25.17 14.29
N LEU A 384 -29.26 25.37 14.35
CA LEU A 384 -30.03 26.14 13.38
C LEU A 384 -30.76 27.26 14.11
N GLU A 385 -30.41 28.50 13.77
CA GLU A 385 -31.01 29.70 14.34
C GLU A 385 -31.74 30.51 13.26
N PHE A 386 -32.94 31.00 13.61
CA PHE A 386 -33.70 31.91 12.73
C PHE A 386 -34.23 33.08 13.54
N GLY A 387 -33.91 34.30 13.13
CA GLY A 387 -34.38 35.51 13.79
C GLY A 387 -33.95 35.64 15.25
N GLY A 388 -32.78 35.12 15.62
CA GLY A 388 -32.27 35.10 16.99
C GLY A 388 -32.90 34.05 17.91
N GLN A 389 -33.67 33.10 17.36
CA GLN A 389 -34.27 32.00 18.07
C GLN A 389 -33.69 30.67 17.59
N SER A 390 -33.14 29.86 18.49
CA SER A 390 -32.72 28.50 18.16
C SER A 390 -33.93 27.67 17.75
N VAL A 391 -33.88 27.14 16.51
CA VAL A 391 -34.93 26.29 15.94
C VAL A 391 -34.55 24.83 16.10
N PHE A 392 -33.26 24.52 16.07
CA PHE A 392 -32.73 23.19 16.22
C PHE A 392 -31.34 23.26 16.86
N ASP A 393 -31.16 22.57 17.95
CA ASP A 393 -29.87 22.44 18.66
C ASP A 393 -29.79 21.01 19.18
N THR A 394 -29.16 20.14 18.40
CA THR A 394 -29.00 18.74 18.78
C THR A 394 -27.52 18.33 18.67
N THR A 395 -26.98 17.90 19.79
CA THR A 395 -25.65 17.28 19.84
C THR A 395 -25.79 15.78 19.85
N THR A 396 -25.14 15.10 18.93
CA THR A 396 -25.03 13.64 18.91
C THR A 396 -23.60 13.22 19.25
N GLU A 397 -23.48 12.18 20.06
CA GLU A 397 -22.20 11.53 20.37
C GLU A 397 -22.21 10.09 19.87
N ILE A 398 -21.14 9.72 19.19
CA ILE A 398 -20.95 8.36 18.65
C ILE A 398 -19.75 7.74 19.35
N PHE A 399 -19.96 6.54 19.87
CA PHE A 399 -18.93 5.66 20.41
C PHE A 399 -19.00 4.34 19.65
N GLN A 400 -18.01 4.08 18.81
CA GLN A 400 -18.02 2.87 18.02
C GLN A 400 -16.66 2.17 18.02
N PHE A 401 -16.70 0.85 17.98
CA PHE A 401 -15.54 0.01 17.75
C PHE A 401 -15.43 -0.33 16.27
N SER A 402 -14.19 -0.45 15.80
CA SER A 402 -13.93 -0.92 14.43
C SER A 402 -13.01 -2.12 14.42
N ALA A 403 -13.21 -2.99 13.44
CA ALA A 403 -12.31 -4.08 13.10
C ALA A 403 -12.15 -4.14 11.59
N GLY A 404 -10.91 -4.19 11.11
CA GLY A 404 -10.58 -4.13 9.69
C GLY A 404 -9.60 -5.21 9.27
N TYR A 405 -9.60 -5.49 7.97
CA TYR A 405 -8.61 -6.31 7.29
C TYR A 405 -8.21 -5.64 5.99
N ASP A 406 -6.90 -5.36 5.88
CA ASP A 406 -6.31 -4.70 4.73
C ASP A 406 -5.38 -5.65 4.00
N ILE A 407 -5.46 -5.69 2.69
CA ILE A 407 -4.53 -6.42 1.84
C ILE A 407 -4.09 -5.56 0.65
N THR A 408 -2.79 -5.45 0.48
CA THR A 408 -2.18 -4.92 -0.75
C THR A 408 -1.46 -6.06 -1.46
N VAL A 409 -1.73 -6.24 -2.73
CA VAL A 409 -1.09 -7.23 -3.60
C VAL A 409 -0.41 -6.50 -4.75
N THR A 410 0.90 -6.64 -4.82
CA THR A 410 1.71 -6.15 -5.95
C THR A 410 2.04 -7.34 -6.85
N ASP A 411 1.69 -7.26 -8.12
CA ASP A 411 2.00 -8.27 -9.13
C ASP A 411 2.75 -7.66 -10.32
N GLY A 412 3.20 -8.48 -11.26
CA GLY A 412 3.96 -8.03 -12.43
C GLY A 412 3.24 -6.99 -13.32
N THR A 413 1.94 -6.78 -13.14
CA THR A 413 1.11 -5.89 -13.96
C THR A 413 0.55 -4.71 -13.20
N GLY A 414 0.59 -4.71 -11.85
CA GLY A 414 0.02 -3.60 -11.09
C GLY A 414 -0.11 -3.86 -9.60
N ILE A 415 -0.93 -3.02 -8.96
CA ILE A 415 -1.18 -3.05 -7.52
C ILE A 415 -2.69 -3.16 -7.27
N SER A 416 -3.10 -4.10 -6.45
CA SER A 416 -4.46 -4.20 -5.92
C SER A 416 -4.48 -3.91 -4.43
N ARG A 417 -5.47 -3.14 -3.97
CA ARG A 417 -5.75 -2.92 -2.55
C ARG A 417 -7.18 -3.30 -2.27
N VAL A 418 -7.41 -3.96 -1.16
CA VAL A 418 -8.74 -4.28 -0.65
C VAL A 418 -8.72 -3.98 0.83
N ASP A 419 -9.66 -3.18 1.29
CA ASP A 419 -9.92 -2.88 2.69
C ASP A 419 -11.35 -3.29 3.05
N LEU A 420 -11.48 -4.03 4.12
CA LEU A 420 -12.77 -4.43 4.71
C LEU A 420 -12.80 -3.93 6.14
N GLN A 421 -13.79 -3.12 6.48
CA GLN A 421 -13.96 -2.58 7.83
C GLN A 421 -15.38 -2.77 8.32
N GLY A 422 -15.53 -3.27 9.54
CA GLY A 422 -16.78 -3.34 10.27
C GLY A 422 -16.78 -2.34 11.44
N PHE A 423 -17.93 -1.71 11.68
CA PHE A 423 -18.12 -0.74 12.74
C PHE A 423 -19.34 -1.13 13.59
N TYR A 424 -19.16 -1.10 14.90
CA TYR A 424 -20.20 -1.43 15.86
C TYR A 424 -20.30 -0.37 16.95
N SER A 425 -21.46 0.24 17.08
CA SER A 425 -21.83 1.11 18.20
C SER A 425 -22.76 0.34 19.15
N PRO A 426 -22.43 0.24 20.43
CA PRO A 426 -23.34 -0.40 21.41
C PRO A 426 -24.50 0.50 21.86
N GLY A 427 -24.44 1.81 21.57
CA GLY A 427 -25.45 2.78 22.01
C GLY A 427 -25.50 3.04 23.51
N GLU A 428 -26.32 4.04 23.91
CA GLU A 428 -26.71 4.34 25.30
C GLU A 428 -25.55 4.60 26.29
N TRP A 429 -24.41 5.11 25.82
CA TRP A 429 -23.24 5.41 26.69
C TRP A 429 -23.35 6.77 27.39
N THR A 430 -24.02 7.73 26.74
CA THR A 430 -24.28 9.07 27.30
C THR A 430 -25.69 9.52 26.94
N ASN A 431 -26.13 10.63 27.51
CA ASN A 431 -27.44 11.20 27.15
C ASN A 431 -27.51 11.62 25.67
N GLN A 432 -26.36 12.00 25.06
CA GLN A 432 -26.27 12.39 23.66
C GLN A 432 -25.99 11.19 22.71
N ASN A 433 -25.73 10.01 23.28
CA ASN A 433 -25.61 8.74 22.58
C ASN A 433 -26.81 7.85 22.88
N SER A 434 -28.00 8.37 22.71
CA SER A 434 -29.24 7.64 22.96
C SER A 434 -30.13 7.59 21.73
N ASP A 435 -30.97 6.56 21.63
CA ASP A 435 -31.90 6.40 20.50
C ASP A 435 -32.79 7.61 20.29
N ALA A 436 -33.24 8.23 21.36
CA ALA A 436 -34.10 9.42 21.27
C ALA A 436 -33.39 10.61 20.64
N VAL A 437 -32.09 10.83 20.94
CA VAL A 437 -31.27 11.89 20.35
C VAL A 437 -30.91 11.56 18.89
N PHE A 438 -30.62 10.30 18.61
CA PHE A 438 -30.34 9.86 17.25
C PHE A 438 -31.56 9.99 16.34
N ASP A 439 -32.72 9.55 16.77
CA ASP A 439 -34.00 9.71 16.04
C ASP A 439 -34.36 11.18 15.83
N GLN A 440 -34.09 12.06 16.82
CA GLN A 440 -34.27 13.50 16.67
C GLN A 440 -33.34 14.10 15.61
N ALA A 441 -32.08 13.68 15.57
CA ALA A 441 -31.10 14.17 14.60
C ALA A 441 -31.37 13.61 13.19
N ARG A 442 -31.80 12.35 13.10
CA ARG A 442 -32.22 11.69 11.87
C ARG A 442 -33.29 10.64 12.18
N ALA A 443 -34.48 10.86 11.67
CA ALA A 443 -35.62 9.98 11.91
C ALA A 443 -35.31 8.51 11.54
N GLY A 444 -35.68 7.60 12.46
CA GLY A 444 -35.44 6.17 12.30
C GLY A 444 -34.00 5.70 12.57
N SER A 445 -33.10 6.57 13.03
CA SER A 445 -31.76 6.13 13.40
C SER A 445 -31.71 5.72 14.87
N SER A 446 -30.89 4.73 15.19
CA SER A 446 -30.65 4.19 16.53
C SER A 446 -29.18 4.41 16.93
N SER A 447 -28.94 4.52 18.24
CA SER A 447 -27.58 4.67 18.78
C SER A 447 -26.81 3.36 18.77
N ASP A 448 -27.49 2.22 18.74
CA ASP A 448 -26.92 0.91 18.50
C ASP A 448 -27.04 0.55 17.02
N TYR A 449 -25.90 0.28 16.38
CA TYR A 449 -25.86 -0.07 14.96
C TYR A 449 -24.61 -0.88 14.61
N LEU A 450 -24.71 -1.54 13.48
CA LEU A 450 -23.60 -2.26 12.83
C LEU A 450 -23.60 -1.92 11.35
N TYR A 451 -22.45 -1.50 10.83
CA TYR A 451 -22.27 -1.36 9.39
C TYR A 451 -20.88 -1.85 8.96
N ALA A 452 -20.73 -2.13 7.69
CA ALA A 452 -19.46 -2.56 7.10
C ALA A 452 -19.19 -1.85 5.78
N ASN A 453 -17.91 -1.53 5.57
CA ASN A 453 -17.38 -0.92 4.36
C ASN A 453 -16.42 -1.89 3.67
N LEU A 454 -16.48 -1.94 2.33
CA LEU A 454 -15.53 -2.63 1.48
C LEU A 454 -14.98 -1.64 0.45
N GLY A 455 -13.70 -1.34 0.56
CA GLY A 455 -12.95 -0.57 -0.43
C GLY A 455 -12.16 -1.49 -1.36
N VAL A 456 -12.11 -1.16 -2.64
CA VAL A 456 -11.29 -1.87 -3.63
C VAL A 456 -10.59 -0.86 -4.55
N GLU A 457 -9.32 -1.10 -4.84
CA GLU A 457 -8.56 -0.33 -5.83
C GLU A 457 -7.66 -1.27 -6.64
N ARG A 458 -7.62 -1.07 -7.96
CA ARG A 458 -6.65 -1.68 -8.85
C ARG A 458 -5.98 -0.61 -9.70
N GLN A 459 -4.67 -0.57 -9.66
CA GLN A 459 -3.83 0.19 -10.60
C GLN A 459 -3.15 -0.81 -11.52
N GLN A 460 -3.52 -0.79 -12.79
CA GLN A 460 -3.06 -1.72 -13.82
C GLN A 460 -2.18 -0.98 -14.83
N ARG A 461 -0.97 -1.48 -15.04
CA ARG A 461 -0.12 -1.03 -16.14
C ARG A 461 -0.61 -1.64 -17.44
N LEU A 462 -0.65 -0.83 -18.48
CA LEU A 462 -1.00 -1.22 -19.84
C LEU A 462 0.22 -1.04 -20.75
N PRO A 463 0.26 -1.67 -21.93
CA PRO A 463 1.32 -1.45 -22.90
C PRO A 463 1.54 0.02 -23.24
N GLU A 464 2.74 0.36 -23.70
CA GLU A 464 3.12 1.70 -24.17
C GLU A 464 2.99 2.81 -23.12
N GLY A 465 3.04 2.47 -21.82
CA GLY A 465 3.01 3.44 -20.72
C GLY A 465 1.60 3.94 -20.34
N TRP A 466 0.56 3.39 -20.93
CA TRP A 466 -0.81 3.63 -20.49
C TRP A 466 -1.06 2.97 -19.13
N SER A 467 -2.03 3.46 -18.38
CA SER A 467 -2.47 2.81 -17.13
C SER A 467 -3.97 2.94 -16.92
N LEU A 468 -4.52 1.96 -16.21
CA LEU A 468 -5.91 1.89 -15.80
C LEU A 468 -5.95 1.96 -14.28
N ARG A 469 -6.85 2.76 -13.72
CA ARG A 469 -7.19 2.75 -12.31
C ARG A 469 -8.68 2.47 -12.15
N ALA A 470 -9.02 1.44 -11.43
CA ALA A 470 -10.39 1.14 -11.00
C ALA A 470 -10.43 1.22 -9.48
N ARG A 471 -11.39 1.95 -8.93
CA ARG A 471 -11.60 2.05 -7.48
C ARG A 471 -13.08 2.11 -7.16
N GLY A 472 -13.44 1.67 -5.96
CA GLY A 472 -14.80 1.75 -5.49
C GLY A 472 -14.90 1.45 -4.02
N GLN A 473 -16.02 1.84 -3.43
CA GLN A 473 -16.38 1.56 -2.06
C GLN A 473 -17.84 1.17 -1.98
N GLY A 474 -18.13 0.15 -1.20
CA GLY A 474 -19.48 -0.26 -0.84
C GLY A 474 -19.70 -0.20 0.65
N GLN A 475 -20.92 0.05 1.07
CA GLN A 475 -21.38 0.04 2.47
C GLN A 475 -22.66 -0.74 2.59
N ILE A 476 -22.78 -1.51 3.67
CA ILE A 476 -24.00 -2.17 4.12
C ILE A 476 -24.26 -1.83 5.60
N SER A 477 -25.51 -1.69 6.00
CA SER A 477 -25.90 -1.33 7.36
C SER A 477 -27.10 -2.12 7.83
N ASN A 478 -27.24 -2.31 9.14
CA ASN A 478 -28.40 -2.96 9.74
C ASN A 478 -29.54 -1.99 10.06
N GLY A 479 -29.38 -0.69 9.85
CA GLY A 479 -30.35 0.34 10.13
C GLY A 479 -29.93 1.71 9.63
N ASN A 480 -30.74 2.73 9.88
CA ASN A 480 -30.41 4.11 9.53
C ASN A 480 -29.25 4.63 10.37
N LEU A 481 -28.23 5.15 9.71
CA LEU A 481 -27.03 5.70 10.33
C LEU A 481 -27.14 7.22 10.50
N GLN A 482 -26.42 7.78 11.47
CA GLN A 482 -26.19 9.22 11.51
C GLN A 482 -25.45 9.69 10.25
N ALA A 483 -25.66 10.93 9.85
CA ALA A 483 -25.12 11.49 8.60
C ALA A 483 -23.59 11.41 8.49
N SER A 484 -22.85 11.36 9.61
CA SER A 484 -21.42 11.15 9.67
C SER A 484 -20.97 9.74 9.28
N GLU A 485 -21.87 8.75 9.44
CA GLU A 485 -21.58 7.34 9.17
C GLU A 485 -22.15 6.86 7.81
N GLN A 486 -22.96 7.70 7.15
CA GLN A 486 -23.50 7.39 5.84
C GLN A 486 -22.42 7.42 4.75
N ILE A 487 -22.48 6.49 3.81
CA ILE A 487 -21.73 6.60 2.57
C ILE A 487 -22.24 7.79 1.76
N GLY A 488 -21.35 8.60 1.21
CA GLY A 488 -21.70 9.76 0.41
C GLY A 488 -21.08 9.70 -0.97
N ALA A 489 -21.74 10.26 -1.97
CA ALA A 489 -21.22 10.36 -3.32
C ALA A 489 -21.50 11.73 -3.94
N GLY A 490 -20.70 12.10 -4.93
CA GLY A 490 -20.59 13.39 -5.56
C GLY A 490 -19.30 14.09 -5.16
N GLY A 491 -18.73 14.85 -6.09
CA GLY A 491 -17.57 15.71 -5.87
C GLY A 491 -16.23 15.11 -6.24
N TYR A 492 -15.22 15.76 -5.75
CA TYR A 492 -13.80 15.62 -6.11
C TYR A 492 -13.26 14.19 -6.08
N ASP A 493 -13.66 13.38 -5.09
CA ASP A 493 -13.07 12.06 -4.86
C ASP A 493 -13.99 10.87 -5.16
N THR A 494 -15.24 11.09 -5.52
CA THR A 494 -16.20 10.01 -5.78
C THR A 494 -16.78 10.12 -7.19
N VAL A 495 -17.93 10.78 -7.37
CA VAL A 495 -18.57 10.98 -8.68
C VAL A 495 -18.36 12.44 -9.09
N ARG A 496 -17.38 12.67 -9.96
CA ARG A 496 -17.02 14.02 -10.46
C ARG A 496 -18.12 14.61 -11.35
N GLY A 497 -18.17 15.92 -11.44
CA GLY A 497 -19.22 16.63 -12.18
C GLY A 497 -20.39 17.07 -11.31
N TYR A 498 -20.41 16.67 -10.04
CA TYR A 498 -21.39 17.02 -9.04
C TYR A 498 -20.74 17.74 -7.84
N GLU A 499 -21.55 18.33 -7.01
CA GLU A 499 -21.13 18.92 -5.74
C GLU A 499 -20.71 17.84 -4.75
N GLN A 500 -19.88 18.23 -3.76
CA GLN A 500 -19.33 17.31 -2.76
C GLN A 500 -20.43 16.66 -1.91
N ARG A 501 -20.46 15.31 -1.87
CA ARG A 501 -21.42 14.52 -1.10
C ARG A 501 -22.88 14.91 -1.33
N VAL A 502 -23.24 15.23 -2.55
CA VAL A 502 -24.59 15.68 -2.93
C VAL A 502 -25.67 14.63 -2.66
N ILE A 503 -25.31 13.34 -2.67
CA ILE A 503 -26.16 12.23 -2.21
C ILE A 503 -25.52 11.47 -1.07
N ARG A 504 -26.33 10.88 -0.20
CA ARG A 504 -25.93 10.04 0.94
C ARG A 504 -26.90 8.90 1.13
N GLY A 505 -26.40 7.79 1.66
CA GLY A 505 -27.23 6.63 2.00
C GLY A 505 -26.60 5.82 3.12
N ASP A 506 -27.39 4.95 3.72
CA ASP A 506 -26.92 3.99 4.72
C ASP A 506 -26.21 2.83 4.05
N GLU A 507 -26.65 2.51 2.83
CA GLU A 507 -26.15 1.43 2.02
C GLU A 507 -25.91 1.88 0.59
N GLY A 508 -25.07 1.13 -0.13
CA GLY A 508 -24.83 1.33 -1.55
C GLY A 508 -23.36 1.27 -1.91
N PHE A 509 -23.04 1.80 -3.07
CA PHE A 509 -21.66 1.84 -3.55
C PHE A 509 -21.43 3.04 -4.46
N TRP A 510 -20.16 3.43 -4.57
CA TRP A 510 -19.65 4.25 -5.65
C TRP A 510 -18.42 3.57 -6.29
N GLY A 511 -18.20 3.84 -7.57
CA GLY A 511 -17.07 3.33 -8.33
C GLY A 511 -16.58 4.32 -9.36
N SER A 512 -15.28 4.26 -9.66
CA SER A 512 -14.59 5.09 -10.64
C SER A 512 -13.64 4.25 -11.48
N LEU A 513 -13.69 4.46 -12.79
CA LEU A 513 -12.79 3.87 -13.76
C LEU A 513 -12.06 4.96 -14.51
N GLU A 514 -10.73 4.95 -14.47
CA GLU A 514 -9.86 5.97 -15.06
C GLU A 514 -8.83 5.34 -16.00
N VAL A 515 -8.67 5.92 -17.18
CA VAL A 515 -7.63 5.54 -18.15
C VAL A 515 -6.67 6.71 -18.31
N TYR A 516 -5.40 6.49 -18.02
CA TYR A 516 -4.34 7.48 -18.09
C TYR A 516 -3.47 7.30 -19.33
N THR A 517 -3.09 8.42 -19.95
CA THR A 517 -2.08 8.43 -21.02
C THR A 517 -0.69 8.12 -20.48
N PRO A 518 0.26 7.74 -21.35
CA PRO A 518 1.68 7.78 -21.03
C PRO A 518 2.10 9.16 -20.49
N PRO A 519 3.11 9.23 -19.61
CA PRO A 519 3.60 10.48 -19.09
C PRO A 519 4.27 11.33 -20.18
N ILE A 520 4.02 12.63 -20.13
CA ILE A 520 4.61 13.64 -21.01
C ILE A 520 5.39 14.60 -20.11
N SER A 521 6.64 14.93 -20.47
CA SER A 521 7.39 16.00 -19.82
C SER A 521 7.26 17.30 -20.60
N LEU A 522 6.67 18.32 -19.98
CA LEU A 522 6.64 19.68 -20.54
C LEU A 522 8.05 20.30 -20.52
N GLY A 523 8.85 20.00 -19.47
CA GLY A 523 10.22 20.43 -19.35
C GLY A 523 11.08 19.94 -20.52
N ARG A 524 10.90 18.68 -20.94
CA ARG A 524 11.59 18.14 -22.13
C ARG A 524 11.16 18.85 -23.41
N ILE A 525 9.87 19.12 -23.57
CA ILE A 525 9.35 19.83 -24.74
C ILE A 525 9.86 21.28 -24.77
N ALA A 526 9.89 21.95 -23.61
CA ALA A 526 10.31 23.34 -23.46
C ALA A 526 11.82 23.50 -23.24
N GLN A 527 12.59 22.39 -23.20
CA GLN A 527 14.05 22.35 -22.97
C GLN A 527 14.46 23.07 -21.66
N TRP A 528 13.75 22.79 -20.56
CA TRP A 528 14.13 23.26 -19.23
C TRP A 528 15.39 22.56 -18.73
N GLU A 529 16.21 23.22 -17.92
CA GLU A 529 17.49 22.66 -17.43
C GLU A 529 17.32 21.44 -16.53
N ASN A 530 16.16 21.29 -15.87
CA ASN A 530 15.84 20.14 -15.01
C ASN A 530 14.48 19.54 -15.43
N GLU A 531 14.52 18.44 -16.16
CA GLU A 531 13.34 17.74 -16.68
C GLU A 531 12.77 16.76 -15.64
N THR A 532 12.14 17.29 -14.57
CA THR A 532 11.55 16.46 -13.51
C THR A 532 10.03 16.60 -13.42
N ASP A 533 9.38 16.85 -14.55
CA ASP A 533 7.94 17.00 -14.60
C ASP A 533 7.24 15.81 -15.27
N GLU A 534 6.04 15.54 -14.83
CA GLU A 534 5.17 14.50 -15.38
C GLU A 534 3.76 15.05 -15.57
N LEU A 535 3.32 15.11 -16.83
CA LEU A 535 1.96 15.46 -17.21
C LEU A 535 1.26 14.21 -17.76
N ARG A 536 0.08 13.89 -17.24
CA ARG A 536 -0.81 12.86 -17.77
C ARG A 536 -2.20 13.41 -17.98
N PHE A 537 -2.83 13.00 -19.06
CA PHE A 537 -4.25 13.17 -19.29
C PHE A 537 -4.99 11.90 -18.88
N LEU A 538 -6.25 12.04 -18.53
CA LEU A 538 -7.10 10.88 -18.24
C LEU A 538 -8.51 11.10 -18.76
N ALA A 539 -9.19 10.00 -19.05
CA ALA A 539 -10.63 9.93 -19.21
C ALA A 539 -11.20 9.06 -18.08
N PHE A 540 -12.40 9.39 -17.62
CA PHE A 540 -13.01 8.65 -16.52
C PHE A 540 -14.51 8.43 -16.70
N TYR A 541 -15.01 7.40 -16.03
CA TYR A 541 -16.41 7.13 -15.75
C TYR A 541 -16.58 6.89 -14.26
N ASP A 542 -17.51 7.64 -13.65
CA ASP A 542 -17.83 7.51 -12.23
C ASP A 542 -19.32 7.20 -12.08
N GLN A 543 -19.67 6.34 -11.10
CA GLN A 543 -21.05 5.98 -10.77
C GLN A 543 -21.22 5.79 -9.27
N ALA A 544 -22.39 6.15 -8.75
CA ALA A 544 -22.83 5.83 -7.40
C ALA A 544 -24.30 5.44 -7.38
N ILE A 545 -24.62 4.51 -6.51
CA ILE A 545 -26.00 4.07 -6.19
C ILE A 545 -26.10 3.95 -4.67
N LEU A 546 -26.94 4.79 -4.05
CA LEU A 546 -27.11 4.85 -2.60
C LEU A 546 -28.56 4.71 -2.20
N THR A 547 -28.82 4.05 -1.07
CA THR A 547 -30.16 3.82 -0.51
C THR A 547 -30.17 4.04 1.00
N ASN A 548 -31.32 4.38 1.57
CA ASN A 548 -31.55 4.35 3.00
C ASN A 548 -32.20 3.02 3.41
N VAL A 549 -31.85 2.46 4.56
CA VAL A 549 -32.40 1.18 5.05
C VAL A 549 -33.86 1.33 5.38
N ASP A 550 -34.22 2.22 6.33
CA ASP A 550 -35.59 2.54 6.71
C ASP A 550 -35.95 3.91 6.15
N ARG A 551 -36.54 3.90 4.95
CA ARG A 551 -36.89 5.12 4.22
C ARG A 551 -38.09 5.83 4.81
N LEU A 552 -38.01 7.15 4.85
CA LEU A 552 -39.17 7.99 5.07
C LEU A 552 -40.07 8.00 3.81
N PRO A 553 -41.40 8.23 3.96
CA PRO A 553 -42.37 8.19 2.85
C PRO A 553 -42.03 9.07 1.65
N ASP A 554 -41.29 10.17 1.88
CA ASP A 554 -40.92 11.16 0.87
C ASP A 554 -39.49 10.98 0.33
N GLU A 555 -38.75 10.00 0.83
CA GLU A 555 -37.41 9.70 0.37
C GLU A 555 -37.41 8.83 -0.91
N PRO A 556 -36.54 9.05 -1.89
CA PRO A 556 -36.43 8.22 -3.07
C PRO A 556 -36.02 6.79 -2.68
N ASN A 557 -36.45 5.80 -3.47
CA ASN A 557 -36.05 4.40 -3.27
C ASN A 557 -34.54 4.22 -3.38
N GLN A 558 -33.92 4.97 -4.28
CA GLN A 558 -32.53 4.89 -4.65
C GLN A 558 -32.11 6.24 -5.16
N GLN A 559 -30.90 6.65 -4.82
CA GLN A 559 -30.24 7.84 -5.36
C GLN A 559 -29.10 7.38 -6.26
N GLU A 560 -29.08 7.90 -7.48
CA GLU A 560 -28.08 7.50 -8.48
C GLU A 560 -27.39 8.72 -9.08
N LEU A 561 -26.06 8.63 -9.22
CA LEU A 561 -25.22 9.59 -9.93
C LEU A 561 -24.35 8.85 -10.93
N GLN A 562 -24.25 9.42 -12.13
CA GLN A 562 -23.33 8.94 -13.17
C GLN A 562 -22.64 10.12 -13.81
N SER A 563 -21.36 9.99 -14.11
CA SER A 563 -20.63 11.01 -14.86
C SER A 563 -19.54 10.41 -15.74
N VAL A 564 -19.22 11.16 -16.81
CA VAL A 564 -18.04 10.94 -17.65
C VAL A 564 -17.21 12.21 -17.68
N GLY A 565 -15.92 12.08 -17.91
CA GLY A 565 -15.11 13.29 -17.96
C GLY A 565 -13.69 13.09 -18.42
N LEU A 566 -12.99 14.21 -18.47
CA LEU A 566 -11.57 14.28 -18.79
C LEU A 566 -10.84 14.95 -17.63
N GLY A 567 -9.60 14.55 -17.42
CA GLY A 567 -8.77 15.14 -16.40
C GLY A 567 -7.32 15.26 -16.79
N LEU A 568 -6.59 15.97 -15.94
CA LEU A 568 -5.17 16.24 -16.07
C LEU A 568 -4.51 16.09 -14.72
N ARG A 569 -3.35 15.47 -14.71
CA ARG A 569 -2.46 15.36 -13.55
C ARG A 569 -1.11 15.91 -13.97
N TRP A 570 -0.63 16.93 -13.27
CA TRP A 570 0.70 17.48 -13.51
C TRP A 570 1.48 17.51 -12.20
N ARG A 571 2.61 16.85 -12.20
CA ARG A 571 3.60 16.88 -11.13
C ARG A 571 4.84 17.61 -11.66
N TYR A 572 5.28 18.61 -10.95
CA TYR A 572 6.54 19.28 -11.23
C TYR A 572 7.50 19.06 -10.06
N SER A 573 8.51 18.25 -10.28
CA SER A 573 9.38 17.74 -9.22
C SER A 573 8.56 17.17 -8.05
N ASP A 574 9.08 17.23 -6.84
CA ASP A 574 8.37 16.79 -5.62
C ASP A 574 7.59 17.93 -4.96
N TRP A 575 7.79 19.16 -5.41
CA TRP A 575 7.26 20.32 -4.73
C TRP A 575 5.89 20.81 -5.23
N PHE A 576 5.46 20.49 -6.46
CA PHE A 576 4.16 20.95 -6.96
C PHE A 576 3.34 19.87 -7.64
N ARG A 577 2.06 19.82 -7.34
CA ARG A 577 1.07 18.92 -7.95
C ARG A 577 -0.17 19.68 -8.33
N LEU A 578 -0.68 19.44 -9.54
CA LEU A 578 -1.93 19.99 -10.05
C LEU A 578 -2.84 18.84 -10.50
N ARG A 579 -4.09 18.91 -10.08
CA ARG A 579 -5.19 18.05 -10.52
C ARG A 579 -6.30 18.93 -11.11
N LEU A 580 -6.72 18.60 -12.32
CA LEU A 580 -7.89 19.19 -12.95
C LEU A 580 -8.77 18.06 -13.46
N ASP A 581 -10.06 18.07 -13.16
CA ASP A 581 -11.05 17.13 -13.68
C ASP A 581 -12.30 17.89 -14.07
N TYR A 582 -12.78 17.68 -15.30
CA TYR A 582 -14.07 18.17 -15.73
C TYR A 582 -15.02 16.99 -15.91
N GLY A 583 -16.03 16.92 -15.04
CA GLY A 583 -17.06 15.90 -15.05
C GLY A 583 -18.36 16.39 -15.65
N LEU A 584 -18.95 15.60 -16.50
CA LEU A 584 -20.27 15.81 -17.09
C LEU A 584 -21.22 14.75 -16.55
N PRO A 585 -22.27 15.15 -15.81
CA PRO A 585 -23.36 14.25 -15.45
C PRO A 585 -23.97 13.58 -16.70
N VAL A 586 -24.23 12.29 -16.62
CA VAL A 586 -24.86 11.49 -17.66
C VAL A 586 -25.94 10.58 -17.06
N GLY A 587 -26.89 10.14 -17.87
CA GLY A 587 -28.00 9.29 -17.42
C GLY A 587 -29.16 10.09 -16.79
N ASP A 588 -30.17 9.37 -16.34
CA ASP A 588 -31.35 9.94 -15.69
C ASP A 588 -31.06 10.05 -14.17
N ASN A 589 -30.62 11.24 -13.74
CA ASN A 589 -30.46 11.51 -12.32
C ASN A 589 -31.84 11.55 -11.67
N ASN A 590 -32.07 10.67 -10.70
CA ASN A 590 -33.36 10.56 -10.00
C ASN A 590 -33.45 11.40 -8.72
N VAL A 591 -32.55 12.39 -8.60
CA VAL A 591 -32.46 13.26 -7.42
C VAL A 591 -32.83 14.69 -7.83
N ASP A 592 -33.92 15.19 -7.27
CA ASP A 592 -34.41 16.54 -7.57
C ASP A 592 -33.46 17.63 -7.03
N GLY A 593 -33.23 18.66 -7.83
CA GLY A 593 -32.50 19.88 -7.43
C GLY A 593 -30.98 19.78 -7.52
N ILE A 594 -30.43 18.73 -8.13
CA ILE A 594 -29.00 18.62 -8.39
C ILE A 594 -28.64 19.37 -9.70
N ASP A 595 -27.56 20.16 -9.67
CA ASP A 595 -27.00 20.77 -10.88
C ASP A 595 -26.37 19.69 -11.77
N THR A 596 -26.78 19.67 -13.03
CA THR A 596 -26.33 18.71 -14.06
C THR A 596 -25.52 19.36 -15.18
N ASN A 597 -25.13 20.62 -15.03
CA ASN A 597 -24.37 21.34 -16.06
C ASN A 597 -22.92 20.88 -16.20
N GLY A 598 -22.48 20.00 -15.28
CA GLY A 598 -21.09 19.57 -15.18
C GLY A 598 -20.25 20.52 -14.33
N ARG A 599 -19.17 19.98 -13.77
CA ARG A 599 -18.34 20.72 -12.81
C ARG A 599 -16.86 20.50 -13.09
N LEU A 600 -16.10 21.60 -12.99
CA LEU A 600 -14.65 21.54 -12.97
C LEU A 600 -14.17 21.38 -11.53
N HIS A 601 -13.38 20.34 -11.29
CA HIS A 601 -12.70 20.11 -10.02
C HIS A 601 -11.23 20.48 -10.15
N ILE A 602 -10.75 21.32 -9.25
CA ILE A 602 -9.37 21.84 -9.24
C ILE A 602 -8.74 21.48 -7.90
N GLY A 603 -7.51 21.01 -7.93
CA GLY A 603 -6.67 20.85 -6.75
C GLY A 603 -5.22 21.15 -7.08
N ALA A 604 -4.59 21.98 -6.28
CA ALA A 604 -3.17 22.32 -6.41
C ALA A 604 -2.50 22.24 -5.04
N THR A 605 -1.30 21.66 -4.98
CA THR A 605 -0.52 21.56 -3.74
C THR A 605 0.94 21.88 -4.02
N ALA A 606 1.51 22.74 -3.17
CA ALA A 606 2.94 23.04 -3.16
C ALA A 606 3.56 22.56 -1.83
N ASN A 607 4.62 21.77 -1.92
CA ASN A 607 5.35 21.18 -0.80
C ASN A 607 6.69 21.90 -0.62
N PHE A 608 7.16 22.07 0.62
CA PHE A 608 8.39 22.79 0.94
C PHE A 608 9.22 22.07 1.99
#